data_f5805e8729a315516ca682f3aebab911
#
_entry.id   f5805e8729a315516ca682f3aebab911
#
_cell.length_a   1.000
_cell.length_b   1.000
_cell.length_c   1.000
_cell.angle_alpha   90.00
_cell.angle_beta   90.00
_cell.angle_gamma   90.00
#
_symmetry.space_group_name_H-M   'P 1'
#
loop_
_entity.id
_entity.type
_entity.pdbx_description
1 polymer ?
#
loop_
_entity_poly.entity_id
_entity_poly.type
_entity_poly.pdbx_seq_one_letter_code
_entity_poly.pdbx_strand_id
1 'polypeptide(L)'
;VIMAEPAAGLLSNEDCQRYSSVYVKRIIDAVQDDSFAVILHNCGNTGHCTAAMLATGAKGYHFGNKADMITALRECPSDVWVMGNLDPVGVFRVLTPEDVFARTEELLTCTGEYANFIISTGCDTPPEVPFDNIQAFYLAVEKYNKGRCLSIPVAEVVSDGH
;
A
#
# COMPACT_ATOMS: atom_id res chain seq x y z
N VAL A 1 13.09 -3.01 0.88
CA VAL A 1 13.38 -1.95 -0.11
C VAL A 1 12.16 -1.74 -1.00
N ILE A 2 11.95 -0.49 -1.48
CA ILE A 2 10.96 -0.21 -2.53
C ILE A 2 11.70 -0.17 -3.87
N MET A 3 11.27 -1.01 -4.80
CA MET A 3 11.72 -1.02 -6.19
C MET A 3 10.66 -0.30 -7.04
N ALA A 4 11.02 0.84 -7.62
CA ALA A 4 10.10 1.64 -8.42
C ALA A 4 10.30 1.42 -9.93
N GLU A 5 9.21 1.17 -10.63
CA GLU A 5 9.17 0.99 -12.09
C GLU A 5 8.14 1.93 -12.75
N PRO A 6 8.42 3.23 -12.82
CA PRO A 6 7.43 4.22 -13.25
C PRO A 6 6.96 4.01 -14.69
N ALA A 7 7.81 3.53 -15.58
CA ALA A 7 7.45 3.30 -16.98
C ALA A 7 6.58 2.05 -17.18
N ALA A 8 6.68 1.05 -16.32
CA ALA A 8 5.95 -0.21 -16.45
C ALA A 8 4.42 -0.02 -16.33
N GLY A 9 3.97 0.97 -15.53
CA GLY A 9 2.55 1.29 -15.39
C GLY A 9 1.88 1.86 -16.64
N LEU A 10 2.65 2.19 -17.66
CA LEU A 10 2.16 2.67 -18.96
C LEU A 10 1.98 1.54 -19.98
N LEU A 11 2.47 0.35 -19.67
CA LEU A 11 2.41 -0.82 -20.55
C LEU A 11 1.07 -1.55 -20.40
N SER A 12 0.70 -2.34 -21.40
CA SER A 12 -0.34 -3.36 -21.25
C SER A 12 0.10 -4.40 -20.21
N ASN A 13 -0.83 -5.18 -19.68
CA ASN A 13 -0.46 -6.25 -18.73
C ASN A 13 0.50 -7.26 -19.37
N GLU A 14 0.29 -7.62 -20.66
CA GLU A 14 1.16 -8.52 -21.40
C GLU A 14 2.57 -7.93 -21.59
N ASP A 15 2.66 -6.67 -22.01
CA ASP A 15 3.95 -6.00 -22.20
C ASP A 15 4.65 -5.76 -20.87
N CYS A 16 3.91 -5.43 -19.80
CA CYS A 16 4.45 -5.32 -18.45
C CYS A 16 5.07 -6.65 -18.02
N GLN A 17 4.39 -7.77 -18.26
CA GLN A 17 4.92 -9.09 -17.96
C GLN A 17 6.18 -9.39 -18.76
N ARG A 18 6.18 -9.06 -20.05
CA ARG A 18 7.28 -9.36 -20.98
C ARG A 18 8.51 -8.49 -20.80
N TYR A 19 8.33 -7.19 -20.57
CA TYR A 19 9.42 -6.21 -20.58
C TYR A 19 9.81 -5.68 -19.20
N SER A 20 9.03 -5.96 -18.15
CA SER A 20 9.29 -5.56 -16.78
C SER A 20 9.36 -6.77 -15.83
N SER A 21 8.23 -7.48 -15.64
CA SER A 21 8.07 -8.47 -14.57
C SER A 21 9.11 -9.59 -14.60
N VAL A 22 9.49 -10.06 -15.77
CA VAL A 22 10.51 -11.12 -15.91
C VAL A 22 11.89 -10.68 -15.40
N TYR A 23 12.23 -9.41 -15.53
CA TYR A 23 13.50 -8.86 -15.04
C TYR A 23 13.43 -8.54 -13.55
N VAL A 24 12.34 -7.96 -13.09
CA VAL A 24 12.06 -7.71 -11.66
C VAL A 24 12.09 -9.01 -10.89
N LYS A 25 11.42 -10.06 -11.40
CA LYS A 25 11.45 -11.39 -10.79
C LYS A 25 12.88 -11.91 -10.61
N ARG A 26 13.74 -11.78 -11.60
CA ARG A 26 15.14 -12.22 -11.50
C ARG A 26 15.91 -11.50 -10.41
N ILE A 27 15.62 -10.20 -10.19
CA ILE A 27 16.23 -9.43 -9.10
C ILE A 27 15.67 -9.92 -7.76
N ILE A 28 14.34 -10.06 -7.65
CA ILE A 28 13.67 -10.53 -6.44
C ILE A 28 14.18 -11.91 -6.03
N ASP A 29 14.25 -12.85 -6.97
CA ASP A 29 14.75 -14.22 -6.72
C ASP A 29 16.21 -14.22 -6.22
N ALA A 30 16.99 -13.19 -6.54
CA ALA A 30 18.39 -13.08 -6.15
C ALA A 30 18.59 -12.39 -4.79
N VAL A 31 17.67 -11.54 -4.34
CA VAL A 31 17.91 -10.67 -3.16
C VAL A 31 16.89 -10.83 -2.04
N GLN A 32 15.67 -11.30 -2.35
CA GLN A 32 14.61 -11.40 -1.35
C GLN A 32 14.73 -12.68 -0.55
N ASP A 33 14.69 -12.56 0.78
CA ASP A 33 14.67 -13.66 1.73
C ASP A 33 13.82 -13.33 2.96
N ASP A 34 13.95 -14.07 4.05
CA ASP A 34 13.20 -13.85 5.28
C ASP A 34 13.57 -12.55 6.01
N SER A 35 14.76 -12.00 5.72
CA SER A 35 15.29 -10.77 6.33
C SER A 35 15.23 -9.55 5.40
N PHE A 36 15.03 -9.77 4.09
CA PHE A 36 15.07 -8.71 3.08
C PHE A 36 13.86 -8.79 2.15
N ALA A 37 12.92 -7.87 2.33
CA ALA A 37 11.70 -7.79 1.54
C ALA A 37 11.82 -6.74 0.42
N VAL A 38 11.35 -7.11 -0.78
CA VAL A 38 11.15 -6.19 -1.90
C VAL A 38 9.69 -5.81 -1.99
N ILE A 39 9.40 -4.51 -2.04
CA ILE A 39 8.09 -3.94 -2.33
C ILE A 39 8.15 -3.35 -3.74
N LEU A 40 7.34 -3.87 -4.65
CA LEU A 40 7.28 -3.37 -6.01
C LEU A 40 6.31 -2.20 -6.12
N HIS A 41 6.80 -1.04 -6.57
CA HIS A 41 5.98 0.12 -6.90
C HIS A 41 5.90 0.31 -8.41
N ASN A 42 4.69 0.24 -8.95
CA ASN A 42 4.42 0.51 -10.35
C ASN A 42 3.56 1.78 -10.45
N CYS A 43 4.22 2.90 -10.69
CA CYS A 43 3.59 4.22 -10.80
C CYS A 43 2.75 4.31 -12.08
N GLY A 44 1.56 4.92 -11.99
CA GLY A 44 0.66 5.09 -13.14
C GLY A 44 -0.20 3.86 -13.49
N ASN A 45 0.02 2.73 -12.83
CA ASN A 45 -0.86 1.58 -12.93
C ASN A 45 -2.26 1.91 -12.38
N THR A 46 -3.29 1.69 -13.21
CA THR A 46 -4.71 1.89 -12.85
C THR A 46 -5.39 0.58 -12.40
N GLY A 47 -4.62 -0.47 -12.09
CA GLY A 47 -5.08 -1.81 -11.77
C GLY A 47 -4.86 -2.84 -12.88
N HIS A 48 -4.66 -2.41 -14.13
CA HIS A 48 -4.56 -3.31 -15.27
C HIS A 48 -3.28 -4.15 -15.33
N CYS A 49 -2.23 -3.81 -14.55
CA CYS A 49 -0.98 -4.56 -14.46
C CYS A 49 -0.84 -5.40 -13.18
N THR A 50 -1.87 -5.52 -12.35
CA THR A 50 -1.80 -6.25 -11.07
C THR A 50 -1.30 -7.67 -11.25
N ALA A 51 -1.81 -8.42 -12.23
CA ALA A 51 -1.36 -9.79 -12.49
C ALA A 51 0.13 -9.87 -12.88
N ALA A 52 0.61 -8.93 -13.71
CA ALA A 52 2.02 -8.83 -14.08
C ALA A 52 2.91 -8.49 -12.89
N MET A 53 2.46 -7.60 -11.99
CA MET A 53 3.16 -7.29 -10.74
C MET A 53 3.25 -8.53 -9.85
N LEU A 54 2.14 -9.24 -9.64
CA LEU A 54 2.09 -10.45 -8.80
C LEU A 54 3.02 -11.56 -9.31
N ALA A 55 3.21 -11.67 -10.62
CA ALA A 55 4.11 -12.64 -11.23
C ALA A 55 5.59 -12.45 -10.83
N THR A 56 5.95 -11.30 -10.28
CA THR A 56 7.33 -11.01 -9.82
C THR A 56 7.69 -11.70 -8.51
N GLY A 57 6.70 -12.04 -7.66
CA GLY A 57 6.92 -12.67 -6.36
C GLY A 57 7.43 -11.71 -5.27
N ALA A 58 7.23 -10.40 -5.41
CA ALA A 58 7.56 -9.44 -4.35
C ALA A 58 6.77 -9.70 -3.06
N LYS A 59 7.34 -9.36 -1.91
CA LYS A 59 6.66 -9.45 -0.59
C LYS A 59 5.53 -8.41 -0.45
N GLY A 60 5.57 -7.34 -1.22
CA GLY A 60 4.53 -6.32 -1.20
C GLY A 60 4.42 -5.57 -2.52
N TYR A 61 3.26 -4.97 -2.71
CA TYR A 61 2.92 -4.20 -3.90
C TYR A 61 2.37 -2.84 -3.49
N HIS A 62 3.02 -1.79 -3.96
CA HIS A 62 2.64 -0.42 -3.69
C HIS A 62 1.94 0.17 -4.92
N PHE A 63 0.67 0.52 -4.75
CA PHE A 63 -0.19 1.00 -5.82
C PHE A 63 -0.26 2.54 -5.86
N GLY A 64 -0.22 3.09 -7.06
CA GLY A 64 -0.42 4.51 -7.30
C GLY A 64 -1.85 4.97 -7.02
N ASN A 65 -2.03 6.28 -6.83
CA ASN A 65 -3.30 6.92 -6.48
C ASN A 65 -4.44 6.73 -7.50
N LYS A 66 -4.15 6.21 -8.69
CA LYS A 66 -5.16 5.90 -9.73
C LYS A 66 -5.70 4.48 -9.66
N ALA A 67 -5.08 3.59 -8.89
CA ALA A 67 -5.56 2.23 -8.70
C ALA A 67 -6.73 2.23 -7.70
N ASP A 68 -7.74 1.40 -7.96
CA ASP A 68 -8.78 1.10 -6.98
C ASP A 68 -8.25 0.11 -5.95
N MET A 69 -8.14 0.55 -4.69
CA MET A 69 -7.51 -0.26 -3.62
C MET A 69 -8.31 -1.49 -3.26
N ILE A 70 -9.64 -1.44 -3.34
CA ILE A 70 -10.48 -2.60 -3.04
C ILE A 70 -10.30 -3.67 -4.11
N THR A 71 -10.24 -3.28 -5.37
CA THR A 71 -9.93 -4.20 -6.47
C THR A 71 -8.54 -4.79 -6.31
N ALA A 72 -7.52 -3.97 -6.03
CA ALA A 72 -6.15 -4.44 -5.80
C ALA A 72 -6.06 -5.43 -4.64
N LEU A 73 -6.75 -5.16 -3.53
CA LEU A 73 -6.80 -6.04 -2.36
C LEU A 73 -7.51 -7.37 -2.63
N ARG A 74 -8.52 -7.38 -3.50
CA ARG A 74 -9.20 -8.61 -3.93
C ARG A 74 -8.37 -9.46 -4.87
N GLU A 75 -7.57 -8.83 -5.72
CA GLU A 75 -6.70 -9.51 -6.68
C GLU A 75 -5.41 -10.03 -6.06
N CYS A 76 -4.91 -9.38 -5.01
CA CYS A 76 -3.69 -9.78 -4.33
C CYS A 76 -3.93 -10.89 -3.31
N PRO A 77 -3.04 -11.88 -3.19
CA PRO A 77 -3.06 -12.86 -2.11
C PRO A 77 -2.97 -12.19 -0.73
N SER A 78 -3.59 -12.81 0.28
CA SER A 78 -3.64 -12.26 1.64
C SER A 78 -2.31 -12.31 2.40
N ASP A 79 -1.32 -13.03 1.88
CA ASP A 79 0.03 -13.19 2.45
C ASP A 79 1.06 -12.21 1.87
N VAL A 80 0.64 -11.30 0.97
CA VAL A 80 1.49 -10.21 0.47
C VAL A 80 0.98 -8.86 0.97
N TRP A 81 1.88 -7.90 1.19
CA TRP A 81 1.50 -6.56 1.57
C TRP A 81 0.95 -5.78 0.38
N VAL A 82 -0.20 -5.15 0.58
CA VAL A 82 -0.83 -4.24 -0.39
C VAL A 82 -0.81 -2.84 0.18
N MET A 83 -0.09 -1.94 -0.50
CA MET A 83 0.21 -0.61 0.03
C MET A 83 -0.32 0.49 -0.88
N GLY A 84 -0.66 1.62 -0.30
CA GLY A 84 -1.12 2.81 -1.02
C GLY A 84 -2.33 3.45 -0.35
N ASN A 85 -3.08 4.39 -0.97
CA ASN A 85 -2.73 5.03 -2.22
C ASN A 85 -3.31 6.45 -2.28
N LEU A 86 -3.26 7.18 -1.16
CA LEU A 86 -3.71 8.58 -1.15
C LEU A 86 -2.92 9.41 -2.16
N ASP A 87 -3.60 10.31 -2.88
CA ASP A 87 -2.96 11.15 -3.89
C ASP A 87 -1.96 12.13 -3.25
N PRO A 88 -0.66 12.04 -3.55
CA PRO A 88 0.35 12.89 -2.92
C PRO A 88 0.22 14.36 -3.29
N VAL A 89 -0.39 14.69 -4.43
CA VAL A 89 -0.64 16.06 -4.85
C VAL A 89 -2.07 16.47 -4.53
N GLY A 90 -3.05 15.71 -5.03
CA GLY A 90 -4.47 16.06 -4.91
C GLY A 90 -4.97 16.06 -3.47
N VAL A 91 -4.41 15.19 -2.60
CA VAL A 91 -4.76 15.13 -1.19
C VAL A 91 -3.73 15.87 -0.35
N PHE A 92 -2.47 15.44 -0.35
CA PHE A 92 -1.48 15.93 0.60
C PHE A 92 -1.03 17.37 0.36
N ARG A 93 -0.92 17.81 -0.91
CA ARG A 93 -0.45 19.16 -1.22
C ARG A 93 -1.56 20.20 -1.28
N VAL A 94 -2.76 19.80 -1.75
CA VAL A 94 -3.82 20.75 -2.15
C VAL A 94 -4.90 20.91 -1.09
N LEU A 95 -5.23 19.84 -0.35
CA LEU A 95 -6.33 19.89 0.62
C LEU A 95 -5.90 20.52 1.95
N THR A 96 -6.91 20.85 2.79
CA THR A 96 -6.68 21.26 4.17
C THR A 96 -6.32 20.05 5.05
N PRO A 97 -5.71 20.26 6.24
CA PRO A 97 -5.44 19.17 7.18
C PRO A 97 -6.70 18.36 7.55
N GLU A 98 -7.85 19.03 7.70
CA GLU A 98 -9.14 18.41 8.01
C GLU A 98 -9.59 17.48 6.88
N ASP A 99 -9.42 17.89 5.63
CA ASP A 99 -9.78 17.09 4.47
C ASP A 99 -8.80 15.91 4.29
N VAL A 100 -7.50 16.10 4.53
CA VAL A 100 -6.51 15.01 4.52
C VAL A 100 -6.88 13.97 5.57
N PHE A 101 -7.23 14.40 6.79
CA PHE A 101 -7.68 13.52 7.85
C PHE A 101 -8.91 12.72 7.42
N ALA A 102 -9.94 13.38 6.88
CA ALA A 102 -11.18 12.74 6.43
C ALA A 102 -10.92 11.72 5.31
N ARG A 103 -10.10 12.06 4.31
CA ARG A 103 -9.72 11.13 3.22
C ARG A 103 -8.95 9.92 3.71
N THR A 104 -8.11 10.11 4.71
CA THR A 104 -7.37 9.02 5.34
C THR A 104 -8.30 8.07 6.08
N GLU A 105 -9.25 8.59 6.88
CA GLU A 105 -10.27 7.78 7.55
C GLU A 105 -11.17 7.03 6.56
N GLU A 106 -11.56 7.67 5.46
CA GLU A 106 -12.36 7.05 4.39
C GLU A 106 -11.66 5.82 3.82
N LEU A 107 -10.39 5.96 3.42
CA LEU A 107 -9.61 4.85 2.87
C LEU A 107 -9.42 3.73 3.89
N LEU A 108 -9.06 4.05 5.13
CA LEU A 108 -8.91 3.07 6.21
C LEU A 108 -10.22 2.33 6.52
N THR A 109 -11.34 3.01 6.45
CA THR A 109 -12.66 2.41 6.67
C THR A 109 -13.01 1.43 5.56
N CYS A 110 -12.80 1.83 4.30
CA CYS A 110 -13.08 0.97 3.15
C CYS A 110 -12.18 -0.27 3.09
N THR A 111 -10.92 -0.16 3.55
CA THR A 111 -9.94 -1.25 3.51
C THR A 111 -9.84 -2.05 4.80
N GLY A 112 -10.63 -1.72 5.81
CA GLY A 112 -10.47 -2.20 7.19
C GLY A 112 -10.62 -3.70 7.42
N GLU A 113 -11.24 -4.43 6.51
CA GLU A 113 -11.36 -5.90 6.56
C GLU A 113 -10.10 -6.64 6.07
N TYR A 114 -9.18 -5.93 5.39
CA TYR A 114 -7.98 -6.52 4.81
C TYR A 114 -6.78 -6.37 5.75
N ALA A 115 -6.35 -7.48 6.36
CA ALA A 115 -5.25 -7.49 7.32
C ALA A 115 -3.87 -7.21 6.69
N ASN A 116 -3.75 -7.38 5.37
CA ASN A 116 -2.53 -7.16 4.60
C ASN A 116 -2.45 -5.77 3.97
N PHE A 117 -3.38 -4.85 4.30
CA PHE A 117 -3.35 -3.47 3.81
C PHE A 117 -2.45 -2.58 4.66
N ILE A 118 -1.62 -1.79 4.00
CA ILE A 118 -0.79 -0.75 4.62
C ILE A 118 -1.06 0.57 3.92
N ILE A 119 -1.69 1.51 4.64
CA ILE A 119 -1.98 2.83 4.09
C ILE A 119 -0.70 3.64 3.86
N SER A 120 -0.62 4.31 2.73
CA SER A 120 0.44 5.26 2.39
C SER A 120 -0.03 6.26 1.34
N THR A 121 0.85 7.18 0.94
CA THR A 121 0.68 7.95 -0.30
C THR A 121 0.81 7.00 -1.50
N GLY A 122 0.15 7.32 -2.61
CA GLY A 122 0.21 6.50 -3.82
C GLY A 122 1.51 6.68 -4.65
N CYS A 123 2.37 7.59 -4.26
CA CYS A 123 3.68 7.85 -4.87
C CYS A 123 4.50 8.73 -3.93
N ASP A 124 5.70 9.16 -4.36
CA ASP A 124 6.53 10.11 -3.63
C ASP A 124 5.78 11.40 -3.31
N THR A 125 5.97 11.89 -2.11
CA THR A 125 5.37 13.13 -1.62
C THR A 125 6.18 14.33 -2.12
N PRO A 126 5.58 15.29 -2.84
CA PRO A 126 6.30 16.46 -3.32
C PRO A 126 6.80 17.34 -2.16
N PRO A 127 7.90 18.09 -2.37
CA PRO A 127 8.56 18.86 -1.29
C PRO A 127 7.69 19.98 -0.70
N GLU A 128 6.67 20.47 -1.42
CA GLU A 128 5.81 21.56 -0.94
C GLU A 128 4.57 21.08 -0.16
N VAL A 129 4.51 19.82 0.26
CA VAL A 129 3.43 19.33 1.12
C VAL A 129 3.55 19.97 2.51
N PRO A 130 2.48 20.64 3.01
CA PRO A 130 2.48 21.20 4.36
C PRO A 130 2.68 20.11 5.44
N PHE A 131 3.50 20.39 6.45
CA PHE A 131 3.70 19.46 7.56
C PHE A 131 2.38 19.15 8.30
N ASP A 132 1.48 20.14 8.39
CA ASP A 132 0.16 19.94 9.03
C ASP A 132 -0.66 18.87 8.31
N ASN A 133 -0.55 18.77 6.98
CA ASN A 133 -1.21 17.73 6.20
C ASN A 133 -0.61 16.34 6.48
N ILE A 134 0.72 16.26 6.61
CA ILE A 134 1.39 15.02 7.01
C ILE A 134 0.97 14.61 8.43
N GLN A 135 0.90 15.57 9.35
CA GLN A 135 0.45 15.32 10.72
C GLN A 135 -1.02 14.85 10.76
N ALA A 136 -1.90 15.46 9.97
CA ALA A 136 -3.30 15.07 9.87
C ALA A 136 -3.47 13.62 9.41
N PHE A 137 -2.67 13.18 8.43
CA PHE A 137 -2.62 11.79 8.01
C PHE A 137 -2.27 10.85 9.17
N TYR A 138 -1.19 11.11 9.90
CA TYR A 138 -0.79 10.28 11.04
C TYR A 138 -1.80 10.28 12.18
N LEU A 139 -2.45 11.40 12.46
CA LEU A 139 -3.51 11.50 13.46
C LEU A 139 -4.73 10.64 13.10
N ALA A 140 -5.12 10.61 11.82
CA ALA A 140 -6.19 9.75 11.34
C ALA A 140 -5.84 8.26 11.49
N VAL A 141 -4.62 7.86 11.11
CA VAL A 141 -4.12 6.49 11.29
C VAL A 141 -4.10 6.09 12.77
N GLU A 142 -3.62 6.97 13.63
CA GLU A 142 -3.58 6.72 15.08
C GLU A 142 -4.98 6.55 15.68
N LYS A 143 -5.92 7.43 15.32
CA LYS A 143 -7.32 7.34 15.75
C LYS A 143 -7.96 6.03 15.31
N TYR A 144 -7.76 5.66 14.04
CA TYR A 144 -8.29 4.42 13.50
C TYR A 144 -7.75 3.18 14.24
N ASN A 145 -6.45 3.12 14.50
CA ASN A 145 -5.82 2.01 15.20
C ASN A 145 -6.28 1.92 16.67
N LYS A 146 -6.40 3.05 17.36
CA LYS A 146 -6.94 3.09 18.75
C LYS A 146 -8.36 2.53 18.81
N GLY A 147 -9.22 2.89 17.85
CA GLY A 147 -10.58 2.37 17.75
C GLY A 147 -10.63 0.86 17.53
N ARG A 148 -9.69 0.29 16.78
CA ARG A 148 -9.60 -1.16 16.55
C ARG A 148 -9.04 -1.93 17.74
N CYS A 149 -8.04 -1.40 18.44
CA CYS A 149 -7.49 -2.03 19.65
C CYS A 149 -8.55 -2.20 20.75
N LEU A 150 -9.51 -1.31 20.85
CA LEU A 150 -10.61 -1.40 21.82
C LEU A 150 -11.66 -2.46 21.44
N SER A 151 -11.68 -2.90 20.19
CA SER A 151 -12.63 -3.91 19.69
C SER A 151 -12.05 -5.33 19.60
N ILE A 152 -10.78 -5.52 19.92
CA ILE A 152 -10.17 -6.86 20.04
C ILE A 152 -10.46 -7.37 21.47
N PRO A 153 -11.23 -8.46 21.66
CA PRO A 153 -11.38 -9.07 22.96
C PRO A 153 -10.00 -9.47 23.47
N VAL A 154 -9.61 -9.01 24.65
CA VAL A 154 -8.42 -9.51 25.34
C VAL A 154 -8.70 -11.00 25.57
N ALA A 155 -8.00 -11.87 24.83
CA ALA A 155 -8.02 -13.29 25.11
C ALA A 155 -7.55 -13.46 26.56
N GLU A 156 -8.40 -13.97 27.44
CA GLU A 156 -8.03 -14.32 28.81
C GLU A 156 -6.79 -15.20 28.73
N VAL A 157 -5.69 -14.68 29.24
CA VAL A 157 -4.50 -15.49 29.50
C VAL A 157 -4.93 -16.45 30.59
N VAL A 158 -5.31 -17.65 30.20
CA VAL A 158 -5.50 -18.75 31.14
C VAL A 158 -4.15 -19.00 31.78
N SER A 159 -3.99 -18.51 32.99
CA SER A 159 -2.86 -18.87 33.83
C SER A 159 -3.08 -20.32 34.30
N ASP A 160 -2.55 -21.27 33.54
CA ASP A 160 -2.39 -22.63 34.05
C ASP A 160 -1.34 -22.56 35.17
N GLY A 161 -1.84 -22.50 36.39
CA GLY A 161 -1.06 -22.73 37.58
C GLY A 161 -0.67 -24.21 37.68
N HIS A 162 0.63 -24.46 37.69
CA HIS A 162 1.21 -25.61 38.37
C HIS A 162 2.61 -25.22 38.87
#